data_f1464ca8ff89c0be5243e2d7ccd203fe
#
_entry.id   f1464ca8ff89c0be5243e2d7ccd203fe
#
_cell.length_a   1.000
_cell.length_b   1.000
_cell.length_c   1.000
_cell.angle_alpha   90.00
_cell.angle_beta   90.00
_cell.angle_gamma   90.00
#
_symmetry.space_group_name_H-M   'P 1'
#
loop_
_entity.id
_entity.type
_entity.pdbx_description
1 polymer ?
#
loop_
_entity_poly.entity_id
_entity_poly.type
_entity_poly.pdbx_seq_one_letter_code
_entity_poly.pdbx_strand_id
1 'polypeptide(L)'
;LPLGYCNVGRVVAVGKGVAEFKVDDRVVSNGNHAEFVCVPKNLVAKVPDDITDEEAAFTVIGSIGLQGIRLLNPQLGETVVVVGLGLIGLVAAQLLRANGCKVIGVDFDQQKVDMAASKGIVAVNPGKGTDPVRFVEDYTGGIGADGVLITASTQSHEVIHQACEMSRKRGRIVLVGVIGLNMRRDDFYKKELSFQVSCSYGAGRYDEEYENKGHDYPLAYVRWTEKRNFETILHAISSGSLDVKSLITEEVDLVDYEEIYGDMRKKGSIASILRFPADSKMESVVSIGNNTFVSGKGKIGIIGAGNYTSAMVIPCLAKAHARIKYIASAQGLSAKILARKAGAENATSDYQNILKDPEVDLVMVT
;
A
#
# COMPACT_ATOMS: atom_id res chain seq x y z
N LEU A 1 -12.59 6.99 -2.45
CA LEU A 1 -11.78 6.10 -1.61
C LEU A 1 -10.40 6.73 -1.43
N PRO A 2 -9.82 6.72 -0.24
CA PRO A 2 -8.44 7.11 -0.06
C PRO A 2 -7.52 6.17 -0.85
N LEU A 3 -6.47 6.74 -1.45
CA LEU A 3 -5.53 6.01 -2.28
C LEU A 3 -4.25 5.72 -1.49
N GLY A 4 -3.68 4.52 -1.69
CA GLY A 4 -2.41 4.11 -1.13
C GLY A 4 -2.43 3.81 0.38
N TYR A 5 -1.29 3.30 0.84
CA TYR A 5 -1.04 2.93 2.25
C TYR A 5 0.47 2.90 2.55
N CYS A 6 1.26 3.68 1.82
CA CYS A 6 2.70 3.83 2.03
C CYS A 6 3.05 5.31 1.99
N ASN A 7 3.55 5.83 3.08
CA ASN A 7 3.76 7.25 3.26
C ASN A 7 5.04 7.48 4.06
N VAL A 8 5.84 8.46 3.64
CA VAL A 8 7.02 8.97 4.36
C VAL A 8 6.83 10.46 4.57
N GLY A 9 7.16 10.95 5.74
CA GLY A 9 7.04 12.37 6.03
C GLY A 9 7.62 12.75 7.39
N ARG A 10 7.30 13.97 7.81
CA ARG A 10 7.68 14.50 9.12
C ARG A 10 6.48 14.65 10.02
N VAL A 11 6.69 14.36 11.29
CA VAL A 11 5.66 14.56 12.32
C VAL A 11 5.40 16.04 12.51
N VAL A 12 4.19 16.49 12.27
CA VAL A 12 3.77 17.90 12.47
C VAL A 12 3.02 18.09 13.80
N ALA A 13 2.41 17.03 14.33
CA ALA A 13 1.73 17.05 15.63
C ALA A 13 1.70 15.64 16.21
N VAL A 14 1.65 15.55 17.54
CA VAL A 14 1.62 14.28 18.27
C VAL A 14 0.37 14.26 19.17
N GLY A 15 -0.36 13.14 19.13
CA GLY A 15 -1.55 12.93 19.96
C GLY A 15 -1.21 12.80 21.44
N LYS A 16 -2.21 13.03 22.30
CA LYS A 16 -2.08 12.88 23.74
C LYS A 16 -1.69 11.44 24.13
N GLY A 17 -0.63 11.31 24.94
CA GLY A 17 -0.15 10.01 25.42
C GLY A 17 0.82 9.28 24.47
N VAL A 18 1.17 9.86 23.33
CA VAL A 18 2.23 9.36 22.44
C VAL A 18 3.56 9.96 22.88
N ALA A 19 4.45 9.16 23.45
CA ALA A 19 5.75 9.62 23.96
C ALA A 19 6.95 9.21 23.08
N GLU A 20 6.75 8.31 22.14
CA GLU A 20 7.80 7.74 21.30
C GLU A 20 8.14 8.58 20.05
N PHE A 21 7.27 9.52 19.70
CA PHE A 21 7.46 10.44 18.58
C PHE A 21 7.42 11.90 19.06
N LYS A 22 8.13 12.77 18.35
CA LYS A 22 8.11 14.23 18.53
C LYS A 22 7.96 14.91 17.18
N VAL A 23 7.56 16.19 17.21
CA VAL A 23 7.53 17.04 16.02
C VAL A 23 8.91 17.02 15.34
N ASP A 24 8.95 17.03 14.03
CA ASP A 24 10.09 16.91 13.12
C ASP A 24 10.74 15.51 13.05
N ASP A 25 10.31 14.54 13.83
CA ASP A 25 10.75 13.14 13.59
C ASP A 25 10.40 12.73 12.15
N ARG A 26 11.36 12.16 11.45
CA ARG A 26 11.19 11.56 10.12
C ARG A 26 10.61 10.15 10.26
N VAL A 27 9.47 9.89 9.66
CA VAL A 27 8.70 8.66 9.90
C VAL A 27 8.12 8.07 8.62
N VAL A 28 7.92 6.76 8.64
CA VAL A 28 7.09 6.03 7.68
C VAL A 28 5.79 5.60 8.34
N SER A 29 4.73 5.49 7.55
CA SER A 29 3.44 5.02 8.04
C SER A 29 2.62 4.32 6.95
N ASN A 30 1.56 3.63 7.36
CA ASN A 30 0.54 3.13 6.45
C ASN A 30 -0.51 4.19 6.04
N GLY A 31 -0.19 5.46 6.23
CA GLY A 31 -1.03 6.57 5.80
C GLY A 31 -1.32 6.54 4.30
N ASN A 32 -2.46 7.10 3.92
CA ASN A 32 -2.84 7.24 2.52
C ASN A 32 -1.88 8.18 1.77
N HIS A 33 -1.93 8.17 0.44
CA HIS A 33 -1.21 9.14 -0.39
C HIS A 33 -1.88 10.52 -0.24
N ALA A 34 -1.44 11.28 0.74
CA ALA A 34 -1.94 12.61 1.09
C ALA A 34 -0.82 13.43 1.73
N GLU A 35 -0.91 14.75 1.61
CA GLU A 35 0.06 15.69 2.19
C GLU A 35 0.10 15.60 3.71
N PHE A 36 -1.05 15.38 4.34
CA PHE A 36 -1.18 15.20 5.78
C PHE A 36 -1.98 13.95 6.08
N VAL A 37 -1.46 13.12 6.96
CA VAL A 37 -2.11 11.92 7.44
C VAL A 37 -2.10 11.86 8.97
N CYS A 38 -3.19 11.38 9.54
CA CYS A 38 -3.25 11.08 10.96
C CYS A 38 -3.30 9.57 11.11
N VAL A 39 -2.25 9.01 11.71
CA VAL A 39 -2.07 7.55 11.82
C VAL A 39 -1.81 7.13 13.25
N PRO A 40 -2.31 5.95 13.68
CA PRO A 40 -2.01 5.40 14.99
C PRO A 40 -0.52 5.09 15.17
N LYS A 41 -0.02 5.26 16.39
CA LYS A 41 1.42 5.12 16.72
C LYS A 41 2.02 3.74 16.38
N ASN A 42 1.21 2.67 16.44
CA ASN A 42 1.67 1.32 16.12
C ASN A 42 1.79 1.06 14.62
N LEU A 43 1.32 1.99 13.79
CA LEU A 43 1.43 1.96 12.33
C LEU A 43 2.44 3.00 11.81
N VAL A 44 3.34 3.44 12.68
CA VAL A 44 4.41 4.41 12.39
C VAL A 44 5.75 3.87 12.87
N ALA A 45 6.81 4.07 12.08
CA ALA A 45 8.19 3.78 12.47
C ALA A 45 9.11 4.95 12.12
N LYS A 46 10.16 5.16 12.93
CA LYS A 46 11.18 6.19 12.65
C LYS A 46 12.09 5.74 11.53
N VAL A 47 12.38 6.65 10.61
CA VAL A 47 13.30 6.42 9.50
C VAL A 47 14.73 6.67 9.98
N PRO A 48 15.67 5.72 9.77
CA PRO A 48 17.10 5.93 10.01
C PRO A 48 17.65 7.10 9.16
N ASP A 49 18.69 7.78 9.67
CA ASP A 49 19.25 8.97 9.01
C ASP A 49 20.03 8.63 7.72
N ASP A 50 20.48 7.39 7.58
CA ASP A 50 21.31 6.89 6.48
C ASP A 50 20.55 6.40 5.26
N ILE A 51 19.21 6.41 5.27
CA ILE A 51 18.36 6.09 4.12
C ILE A 51 17.53 7.27 3.66
N THR A 52 17.21 7.34 2.38
CA THR A 52 16.40 8.42 1.79
C THR A 52 14.90 8.22 2.05
N ASP A 53 14.10 9.26 1.81
CA ASP A 53 12.65 9.16 1.94
C ASP A 53 12.06 8.22 0.88
N GLU A 54 12.62 8.24 -0.34
CA GLU A 54 12.23 7.36 -1.43
C GLU A 54 12.45 5.88 -1.07
N GLU A 55 13.60 5.57 -0.47
CA GLU A 55 13.91 4.21 0.01
C GLU A 55 13.00 3.81 1.17
N ALA A 56 12.78 4.72 2.12
CA ALA A 56 11.91 4.50 3.26
C ALA A 56 10.44 4.25 2.85
N ALA A 57 9.98 4.80 1.71
CA ALA A 57 8.62 4.59 1.19
C ALA A 57 8.28 3.11 0.93
N PHE A 58 9.28 2.24 0.79
CA PHE A 58 9.07 0.80 0.59
C PHE A 58 8.75 0.02 1.88
N THR A 59 8.78 0.67 3.03
CA THR A 59 8.67 -0.01 4.34
C THR A 59 7.39 -0.83 4.49
N VAL A 60 6.24 -0.25 4.21
CA VAL A 60 4.94 -0.94 4.39
C VAL A 60 4.79 -2.07 3.36
N ILE A 61 5.10 -1.80 2.10
CA ILE A 61 5.08 -2.81 1.02
C ILE A 61 6.08 -3.94 1.31
N GLY A 62 7.28 -3.60 1.77
CA GLY A 62 8.29 -4.57 2.14
C GLY A 62 7.84 -5.47 3.30
N SER A 63 7.10 -4.90 4.24
CA SER A 63 6.58 -5.65 5.39
C SER A 63 5.50 -6.67 5.00
N ILE A 64 4.79 -6.46 3.90
CA ILE A 64 3.86 -7.46 3.33
C ILE A 64 4.64 -8.70 2.87
N GLY A 65 5.73 -8.50 2.12
CA GLY A 65 6.61 -9.58 1.71
C GLY A 65 7.29 -10.28 2.89
N LEU A 66 7.77 -9.49 3.87
CA LEU A 66 8.39 -10.00 5.08
C LEU A 66 7.44 -10.85 5.93
N GLN A 67 6.16 -10.46 6.04
CA GLN A 67 5.16 -11.26 6.76
C GLN A 67 4.98 -12.63 6.10
N GLY A 68 4.91 -12.68 4.77
CA GLY A 68 4.87 -13.95 4.03
C GLY A 68 6.09 -14.82 4.32
N ILE A 69 7.29 -14.25 4.38
CA ILE A 69 8.54 -14.94 4.74
C ILE A 69 8.47 -15.49 6.17
N ARG A 70 7.99 -14.69 7.13
CA ARG A 70 7.86 -15.13 8.53
C ARG A 70 6.91 -16.33 8.68
N LEU A 71 5.80 -16.33 7.94
CA LEU A 71 4.87 -17.47 7.92
C LEU A 71 5.48 -18.69 7.22
N LEU A 72 6.26 -18.47 6.17
CA LEU A 72 7.00 -19.54 5.49
C LEU A 72 8.06 -20.15 6.40
N ASN A 73 8.59 -19.37 7.35
CA ASN A 73 9.61 -19.77 8.34
C ASN A 73 10.80 -20.51 7.72
N PRO A 74 11.49 -19.91 6.73
CA PRO A 74 12.58 -20.57 6.01
C PRO A 74 13.83 -20.67 6.88
N GLN A 75 14.57 -21.77 6.70
CA GLN A 75 15.84 -22.01 7.36
C GLN A 75 17.02 -21.68 6.43
N LEU A 76 18.18 -21.36 7.01
CA LEU A 76 19.41 -21.13 6.28
C LEU A 76 19.71 -22.32 5.34
N GLY A 77 19.96 -22.02 4.05
CA GLY A 77 20.29 -23.03 3.03
C GLY A 77 19.09 -23.68 2.33
N GLU A 78 17.84 -23.42 2.78
CA GLU A 78 16.64 -23.91 2.09
C GLU A 78 16.50 -23.26 0.70
N THR A 79 15.88 -24.00 -0.23
CA THR A 79 15.49 -23.51 -1.55
C THR A 79 14.05 -23.00 -1.50
N VAL A 80 13.86 -21.71 -1.81
CA VAL A 80 12.55 -21.06 -1.81
C VAL A 80 12.23 -20.54 -3.21
N VAL A 81 11.04 -20.86 -3.70
CA VAL A 81 10.51 -20.31 -4.96
C VAL A 81 9.61 -19.12 -4.67
N VAL A 82 9.85 -18.00 -5.36
CA VAL A 82 8.98 -16.82 -5.34
C VAL A 82 8.22 -16.76 -6.66
N VAL A 83 6.91 -16.95 -6.64
CA VAL A 83 6.04 -16.92 -7.81
C VAL A 83 5.40 -15.53 -7.92
N GLY A 84 5.77 -14.81 -8.97
CA GLY A 84 5.45 -13.40 -9.18
C GLY A 84 6.58 -12.48 -8.72
N LEU A 85 7.26 -11.83 -9.66
CA LEU A 85 8.37 -10.92 -9.42
C LEU A 85 7.94 -9.45 -9.58
N GLY A 86 6.70 -9.13 -9.19
CA GLY A 86 6.29 -7.74 -8.98
C GLY A 86 7.03 -7.13 -7.79
N LEU A 87 6.68 -5.91 -7.40
CA LEU A 87 7.38 -5.18 -6.33
C LEU A 87 7.53 -6.01 -5.03
N ILE A 88 6.44 -6.60 -4.53
CA ILE A 88 6.46 -7.44 -3.31
C ILE A 88 7.36 -8.67 -3.53
N GLY A 89 7.28 -9.31 -4.69
CA GLY A 89 8.09 -10.48 -5.01
C GLY A 89 9.58 -10.19 -5.08
N LEU A 90 9.97 -9.09 -5.72
CA LEU A 90 11.38 -8.66 -5.81
C LEU A 90 11.96 -8.29 -4.42
N VAL A 91 11.17 -7.64 -3.57
CA VAL A 91 11.57 -7.34 -2.19
C VAL A 91 11.70 -8.64 -1.38
N ALA A 92 10.70 -9.53 -1.46
CA ALA A 92 10.73 -10.80 -0.73
C ALA A 92 11.89 -11.70 -1.17
N ALA A 93 12.18 -11.76 -2.46
CA ALA A 93 13.29 -12.55 -3.00
C ALA A 93 14.67 -12.07 -2.48
N GLN A 94 14.87 -10.75 -2.39
CA GLN A 94 16.08 -10.18 -1.80
C GLN A 94 16.18 -10.50 -0.30
N LEU A 95 15.09 -10.35 0.47
CA LEU A 95 15.06 -10.68 1.89
C LEU A 95 15.32 -12.17 2.16
N LEU A 96 14.75 -13.07 1.36
CA LEU A 96 15.02 -14.51 1.44
C LEU A 96 16.49 -14.82 1.17
N ARG A 97 17.09 -14.18 0.16
CA ARG A 97 18.52 -14.31 -0.12
C ARG A 97 19.38 -13.79 1.04
N ALA A 98 19.01 -12.62 1.60
CA ALA A 98 19.69 -12.07 2.78
C ALA A 98 19.56 -12.99 4.01
N ASN A 99 18.46 -13.75 4.12
CA ASN A 99 18.27 -14.79 5.14
C ASN A 99 19.06 -16.09 4.86
N GLY A 100 19.84 -16.14 3.78
CA GLY A 100 20.68 -17.28 3.42
C GLY A 100 19.96 -18.41 2.68
N CYS A 101 18.80 -18.15 2.10
CA CYS A 101 18.10 -19.09 1.25
C CYS A 101 18.64 -19.07 -0.19
N LYS A 102 18.53 -20.20 -0.89
CA LYS A 102 18.63 -20.26 -2.34
C LYS A 102 17.28 -19.86 -2.91
N VAL A 103 17.25 -18.81 -3.74
CA VAL A 103 15.98 -18.25 -4.22
C VAL A 103 15.83 -18.47 -5.72
N ILE A 104 14.66 -18.97 -6.12
CA ILE A 104 14.25 -19.09 -7.52
C ILE A 104 13.03 -18.20 -7.74
N GLY A 105 13.14 -17.24 -8.64
CA GLY A 105 12.04 -16.38 -9.06
C GLY A 105 11.32 -16.90 -10.30
N VAL A 106 10.01 -16.76 -10.36
CA VAL A 106 9.19 -17.14 -11.51
C VAL A 106 8.28 -15.98 -11.91
N ASP A 107 8.40 -15.47 -13.13
CA ASP A 107 7.49 -14.45 -13.67
C ASP A 107 7.41 -14.56 -15.21
N PHE A 108 6.27 -14.19 -15.79
CA PHE A 108 6.06 -14.15 -17.23
C PHE A 108 6.64 -12.88 -17.89
N ASP A 109 6.93 -11.86 -17.09
CA ASP A 109 7.54 -10.61 -17.56
C ASP A 109 9.08 -10.71 -17.54
N GLN A 110 9.69 -10.67 -18.72
CA GLN A 110 11.15 -10.80 -18.83
C GLN A 110 11.90 -9.68 -18.11
N GLN A 111 11.37 -8.45 -18.09
CA GLN A 111 12.03 -7.34 -17.40
C GLN A 111 12.14 -7.59 -15.89
N LYS A 112 11.12 -8.20 -15.30
CA LYS A 112 11.13 -8.59 -13.88
C LYS A 112 12.08 -9.74 -13.60
N VAL A 113 12.15 -10.72 -14.52
CA VAL A 113 13.13 -11.81 -14.45
C VAL A 113 14.56 -11.25 -14.52
N ASP A 114 14.83 -10.33 -15.45
CA ASP A 114 16.14 -9.69 -15.59
C ASP A 114 16.49 -8.83 -14.37
N MET A 115 15.51 -8.13 -13.81
CA MET A 115 15.65 -7.39 -12.55
C MET A 115 16.04 -8.30 -11.38
N ALA A 116 15.36 -9.44 -11.22
CA ALA A 116 15.71 -10.43 -10.21
C ALA A 116 17.13 -10.98 -10.41
N ALA A 117 17.47 -11.30 -11.65
CA ALA A 117 18.81 -11.77 -12.01
C ALA A 117 19.92 -10.75 -11.68
N SER A 118 19.67 -9.46 -11.89
CA SER A 118 20.60 -8.38 -11.51
C SER A 118 20.86 -8.31 -10.00
N LYS A 119 19.93 -8.84 -9.18
CA LYS A 119 20.06 -9.00 -7.72
C LYS A 119 20.69 -10.33 -7.30
N GLY A 120 21.21 -11.11 -8.25
CA GLY A 120 21.79 -12.42 -7.98
C GLY A 120 20.75 -13.49 -7.59
N ILE A 121 19.52 -13.34 -8.02
CA ILE A 121 18.43 -14.30 -7.85
C ILE A 121 18.30 -15.09 -9.15
N VAL A 122 18.32 -16.42 -9.05
CA VAL A 122 18.02 -17.27 -10.20
C VAL A 122 16.56 -17.09 -10.57
N ALA A 123 16.26 -16.74 -11.81
CA ALA A 123 14.89 -16.46 -12.22
C ALA A 123 14.56 -17.04 -13.59
N VAL A 124 13.32 -17.49 -13.78
CA VAL A 124 12.85 -18.13 -15.00
C VAL A 124 11.56 -17.51 -15.52
N ASN A 125 11.42 -17.52 -16.84
CA ASN A 125 10.25 -17.00 -17.54
C ASN A 125 9.50 -18.17 -18.23
N PRO A 126 8.36 -18.62 -17.69
CA PRO A 126 7.56 -19.66 -18.30
C PRO A 126 7.05 -19.31 -19.71
N GLY A 127 6.81 -18.03 -19.98
CA GLY A 127 6.38 -17.54 -21.30
C GLY A 127 7.41 -17.72 -22.41
N LYS A 128 8.66 -18.04 -22.04
CA LYS A 128 9.75 -18.36 -23.01
C LYS A 128 10.01 -19.87 -23.15
N GLY A 129 9.08 -20.70 -22.68
CA GLY A 129 9.15 -22.16 -22.83
C GLY A 129 9.89 -22.88 -21.72
N THR A 130 10.29 -22.19 -20.64
CA THR A 130 10.86 -22.86 -19.45
C THR A 130 9.71 -23.34 -18.56
N ASP A 131 9.63 -24.65 -18.36
CA ASP A 131 8.71 -25.24 -17.37
C ASP A 131 9.26 -24.97 -15.96
N PRO A 132 8.57 -24.20 -15.11
CA PRO A 132 9.09 -23.84 -13.79
C PRO A 132 9.15 -25.04 -12.84
N VAL A 133 8.27 -26.04 -13.00
CA VAL A 133 8.25 -27.24 -12.16
C VAL A 133 9.51 -28.06 -12.44
N ARG A 134 9.77 -28.35 -13.71
CA ARG A 134 10.99 -29.07 -14.12
C ARG A 134 12.26 -28.31 -13.74
N PHE A 135 12.26 -27.00 -13.94
CA PHE A 135 13.41 -26.18 -13.57
C PHE A 135 13.75 -26.31 -12.08
N VAL A 136 12.74 -26.23 -11.20
CA VAL A 136 12.94 -26.37 -9.75
C VAL A 136 13.39 -27.78 -9.39
N GLU A 137 12.81 -28.81 -10.03
CA GLU A 137 13.21 -30.20 -9.84
C GLU A 137 14.69 -30.41 -10.21
N ASP A 138 15.10 -29.96 -11.37
CA ASP A 138 16.50 -30.05 -11.85
C ASP A 138 17.46 -29.26 -10.93
N TYR A 139 17.10 -28.04 -10.56
CA TYR A 139 17.90 -27.17 -9.70
C TYR A 139 18.12 -27.76 -8.31
N THR A 140 17.13 -28.48 -7.79
CA THR A 140 17.16 -29.10 -6.46
C THR A 140 17.64 -30.56 -6.48
N GLY A 141 18.06 -31.09 -7.63
CA GLY A 141 18.47 -32.49 -7.78
C GLY A 141 17.34 -33.48 -7.51
N GLY A 142 16.10 -33.16 -7.91
CA GLY A 142 14.93 -34.00 -7.75
C GLY A 142 14.23 -33.90 -6.38
N ILE A 143 14.72 -33.04 -5.48
CA ILE A 143 14.15 -32.89 -4.12
C ILE A 143 12.87 -32.04 -4.15
N GLY A 144 12.86 -30.95 -4.90
CA GLY A 144 11.86 -29.91 -4.90
C GLY A 144 12.15 -28.77 -3.88
N ALA A 145 11.36 -27.71 -3.93
CA ALA A 145 11.52 -26.53 -3.08
C ALA A 145 11.07 -26.79 -1.64
N ASP A 146 11.78 -26.26 -0.67
CA ASP A 146 11.44 -26.28 0.75
C ASP A 146 10.24 -25.39 1.05
N GLY A 147 10.15 -24.27 0.33
CA GLY A 147 9.06 -23.33 0.43
C GLY A 147 8.70 -22.69 -0.91
N VAL A 148 7.43 -22.33 -1.06
CA VAL A 148 6.94 -21.54 -2.19
C VAL A 148 6.19 -20.32 -1.65
N LEU A 149 6.65 -19.12 -2.02
CA LEU A 149 6.01 -17.86 -1.67
C LEU A 149 5.30 -17.31 -2.91
N ILE A 150 3.97 -17.21 -2.85
CA ILE A 150 3.17 -16.74 -3.98
C ILE A 150 2.83 -15.27 -3.78
N THR A 151 3.44 -14.40 -4.58
CA THR A 151 3.22 -12.94 -4.60
C THR A 151 2.51 -12.47 -5.86
N ALA A 152 2.17 -13.39 -6.76
CA ALA A 152 1.46 -13.11 -7.99
C ALA A 152 0.02 -12.64 -7.76
N SER A 153 -0.49 -11.82 -8.70
CA SER A 153 -1.91 -11.43 -8.76
C SER A 153 -2.49 -11.89 -10.08
N THR A 154 -3.39 -12.89 -10.04
CA THR A 154 -4.02 -13.49 -11.22
C THR A 154 -5.31 -14.21 -10.83
N GLN A 155 -6.22 -14.38 -11.80
CA GLN A 155 -7.42 -15.22 -11.62
C GLN A 155 -7.16 -16.71 -11.86
N SER A 156 -5.96 -17.09 -12.31
CA SER A 156 -5.60 -18.47 -12.61
C SER A 156 -5.55 -19.32 -11.34
N HIS A 157 -6.09 -20.52 -11.42
CA HIS A 157 -5.97 -21.57 -10.40
C HIS A 157 -4.71 -22.42 -10.58
N GLU A 158 -4.03 -22.31 -11.71
CA GLU A 158 -2.86 -23.12 -12.05
C GLU A 158 -1.65 -22.84 -11.14
N VAL A 159 -1.56 -21.60 -10.64
CA VAL A 159 -0.44 -21.18 -9.77
C VAL A 159 -0.33 -22.04 -8.52
N ILE A 160 -1.46 -22.38 -7.86
CA ILE A 160 -1.43 -23.23 -6.66
C ILE A 160 -1.04 -24.67 -6.98
N HIS A 161 -1.45 -25.20 -8.15
CA HIS A 161 -1.06 -26.54 -8.58
C HIS A 161 0.43 -26.63 -8.84
N GLN A 162 0.99 -25.67 -9.61
CA GLN A 162 2.44 -25.60 -9.87
C GLN A 162 3.23 -25.43 -8.57
N ALA A 163 2.74 -24.61 -7.62
CA ALA A 163 3.37 -24.47 -6.31
C ALA A 163 3.45 -25.80 -5.55
N CYS A 164 2.38 -26.62 -5.61
CA CYS A 164 2.40 -27.96 -5.02
C CYS A 164 3.37 -28.90 -5.75
N GLU A 165 3.41 -28.85 -7.09
CA GLU A 165 4.32 -29.67 -7.89
C GLU A 165 5.79 -29.32 -7.65
N MET A 166 6.14 -28.02 -7.57
CA MET A 166 7.50 -27.57 -7.27
C MET A 166 7.96 -27.90 -5.84
N SER A 167 7.02 -28.07 -4.89
CA SER A 167 7.35 -28.30 -3.50
C SER A 167 7.89 -29.72 -3.25
N ARG A 168 8.88 -29.84 -2.37
CA ARG A 168 9.29 -31.15 -1.84
C ARG A 168 8.21 -31.75 -0.93
N LYS A 169 8.38 -33.00 -0.52
CA LYS A 169 7.56 -33.57 0.57
C LYS A 169 7.69 -32.72 1.84
N ARG A 170 6.53 -32.43 2.48
CA ARG A 170 6.39 -31.57 3.65
C ARG A 170 6.87 -30.13 3.42
N GLY A 171 6.82 -29.69 2.13
CA GLY A 171 7.07 -28.30 1.76
C GLY A 171 5.98 -27.36 2.28
N ARG A 172 6.30 -26.09 2.32
CA ARG A 172 5.41 -25.04 2.82
C ARG A 172 5.06 -24.08 1.68
N ILE A 173 3.79 -23.71 1.59
CA ILE A 173 3.31 -22.75 0.60
C ILE A 173 2.66 -21.59 1.34
N VAL A 174 3.07 -20.37 1.05
CA VAL A 174 2.46 -19.16 1.61
C VAL A 174 1.97 -18.27 0.48
N LEU A 175 0.69 -17.87 0.58
CA LEU A 175 0.06 -16.96 -0.35
C LEU A 175 0.05 -15.55 0.23
N VAL A 176 0.76 -14.64 -0.42
CA VAL A 176 0.79 -13.20 -0.14
C VAL A 176 -0.04 -12.43 -1.15
N GLY A 177 0.00 -12.83 -2.42
CA GLY A 177 -0.73 -12.22 -3.52
C GLY A 177 -2.20 -12.61 -3.57
N VAL A 178 -2.80 -12.45 -4.75
CA VAL A 178 -4.21 -12.78 -4.99
C VAL A 178 -4.30 -13.72 -6.19
N ILE A 179 -4.67 -14.98 -5.96
CA ILE A 179 -4.83 -16.00 -7.03
C ILE A 179 -6.19 -16.70 -6.91
N GLY A 180 -6.56 -17.43 -7.95
CA GLY A 180 -7.66 -18.38 -7.86
C GLY A 180 -7.31 -19.54 -6.91
N LEU A 181 -8.19 -19.87 -5.96
CA LEU A 181 -7.99 -20.91 -4.95
C LEU A 181 -8.91 -22.11 -5.19
N ASN A 182 -8.77 -22.77 -6.34
CA ASN A 182 -9.39 -24.08 -6.56
C ASN A 182 -8.41 -25.18 -6.13
N MET A 183 -8.43 -25.49 -4.84
CA MET A 183 -7.49 -26.44 -4.23
C MET A 183 -7.98 -27.87 -4.39
N ARG A 184 -7.11 -28.74 -4.93
CA ARG A 184 -7.36 -30.17 -5.02
C ARG A 184 -6.62 -30.91 -3.91
N ARG A 185 -7.33 -31.76 -3.17
CA ARG A 185 -6.73 -32.54 -2.08
C ARG A 185 -5.49 -33.35 -2.55
N ASP A 186 -5.52 -33.86 -3.75
CA ASP A 186 -4.44 -34.73 -4.28
C ASP A 186 -3.11 -33.98 -4.46
N ASP A 187 -3.15 -32.69 -4.73
CA ASP A 187 -1.94 -31.85 -4.86
C ASP A 187 -1.16 -31.77 -3.53
N PHE A 188 -1.89 -31.76 -2.42
CA PHE A 188 -1.32 -31.64 -1.06
C PHE A 188 -1.04 -32.99 -0.41
N TYR A 189 -1.94 -33.95 -0.59
CA TYR A 189 -1.96 -35.20 0.17
C TYR A 189 -0.70 -36.04 0.00
N LYS A 190 -0.26 -36.27 -1.24
CA LYS A 190 0.89 -37.15 -1.54
C LYS A 190 2.22 -36.59 -0.98
N LYS A 191 2.32 -35.30 -0.84
CA LYS A 191 3.51 -34.61 -0.34
C LYS A 191 3.37 -34.08 1.09
N GLU A 192 2.19 -34.23 1.72
CA GLU A 192 1.89 -33.71 3.06
C GLU A 192 2.25 -32.21 3.18
N LEU A 193 1.77 -31.39 2.20
CA LEU A 193 2.08 -29.97 2.12
C LEU A 193 1.29 -29.16 3.12
N SER A 194 1.89 -28.08 3.64
CA SER A 194 1.19 -27.03 4.38
C SER A 194 0.93 -25.83 3.48
N PHE A 195 -0.24 -25.18 3.67
CA PHE A 195 -0.62 -23.96 2.98
C PHE A 195 -1.15 -22.95 3.98
N GLN A 196 -0.70 -21.68 3.82
CA GLN A 196 -1.15 -20.60 4.66
C GLN A 196 -1.32 -19.31 3.84
N VAL A 197 -2.38 -18.54 4.14
CA VAL A 197 -2.58 -17.19 3.57
C VAL A 197 -1.96 -16.18 4.52
N SER A 198 -1.17 -15.25 3.97
CA SER A 198 -0.56 -14.16 4.71
C SER A 198 -1.54 -12.99 4.84
N CYS A 199 -1.61 -12.40 6.03
CA CYS A 199 -2.42 -11.24 6.29
C CYS A 199 -1.56 -9.97 6.32
N SER A 200 -1.59 -9.21 5.22
CA SER A 200 -0.97 -7.88 5.12
C SER A 200 0.47 -7.83 5.66
N TYR A 201 0.79 -6.88 6.55
CA TYR A 201 2.13 -6.64 7.07
C TYR A 201 2.38 -7.19 8.49
N GLY A 202 1.48 -8.02 9.02
CA GLY A 202 1.78 -8.82 10.21
C GLY A 202 0.76 -8.79 11.32
N ALA A 203 1.16 -9.32 12.48
CA ALA A 203 0.31 -9.37 13.66
C ALA A 203 -0.02 -7.96 14.16
N GLY A 204 -1.27 -7.75 14.52
CA GLY A 204 -1.87 -6.47 14.85
C GLY A 204 -2.84 -5.98 13.78
N ARG A 205 -2.73 -6.50 12.55
CA ARG A 205 -3.59 -6.09 11.45
C ARG A 205 -5.05 -6.45 11.73
N TYR A 206 -5.92 -5.44 11.63
CA TYR A 206 -7.35 -5.50 11.97
C TYR A 206 -7.65 -5.73 13.44
N ASP A 207 -6.67 -5.61 14.34
CA ASP A 207 -6.88 -5.63 15.77
C ASP A 207 -7.05 -4.18 16.30
N GLU A 208 -8.26 -3.84 16.72
CA GLU A 208 -8.62 -2.52 17.23
C GLU A 208 -7.77 -2.09 18.43
N GLU A 209 -7.43 -3.04 19.32
CA GLU A 209 -6.60 -2.76 20.50
C GLU A 209 -5.17 -2.39 20.09
N TYR A 210 -4.62 -3.08 19.10
CA TYR A 210 -3.28 -2.82 18.62
C TYR A 210 -3.22 -1.58 17.72
N GLU A 211 -4.03 -1.55 16.64
CA GLU A 211 -3.95 -0.47 15.65
C GLU A 211 -4.45 0.86 16.24
N ASN A 212 -5.67 0.92 16.77
CA ASN A 212 -6.32 2.20 17.10
C ASN A 212 -6.08 2.64 18.53
N LYS A 213 -6.06 1.69 19.51
CA LYS A 213 -5.83 2.02 20.91
C LYS A 213 -4.35 2.02 21.32
N GLY A 214 -3.48 1.51 20.43
CA GLY A 214 -2.03 1.54 20.62
C GLY A 214 -1.51 0.61 21.72
N HIS A 215 -2.27 -0.46 22.05
CA HIS A 215 -1.85 -1.50 22.98
C HIS A 215 -1.00 -2.53 22.22
N ASP A 216 0.25 -2.69 22.61
CA ASP A 216 1.14 -3.70 22.01
C ASP A 216 0.92 -5.07 22.69
N TYR A 217 1.19 -6.13 21.95
CA TYR A 217 1.21 -7.48 22.48
C TYR A 217 2.43 -7.72 23.38
N PRO A 218 2.30 -8.62 24.38
CA PRO A 218 3.46 -9.05 25.14
C PRO A 218 4.56 -9.62 24.22
N LEU A 219 5.72 -8.98 24.19
CA LEU A 219 6.83 -9.26 23.27
C LEU A 219 7.26 -10.73 23.26
N ALA A 220 7.19 -11.39 24.41
CA ALA A 220 7.56 -12.79 24.57
C ALA A 220 6.65 -13.75 23.78
N TYR A 221 5.42 -13.35 23.48
CA TYR A 221 4.43 -14.17 22.79
C TYR A 221 4.19 -13.76 21.34
N VAL A 222 4.28 -12.45 21.05
CA VAL A 222 4.13 -11.92 19.68
C VAL A 222 5.36 -11.09 19.35
N ARG A 223 6.42 -11.78 18.85
CA ARG A 223 7.70 -11.13 18.54
C ARG A 223 7.59 -10.15 17.37
N TRP A 224 6.80 -10.49 16.33
CA TRP A 224 6.75 -9.77 15.08
C TRP A 224 5.36 -9.20 14.83
N THR A 225 5.18 -7.92 15.17
CA THR A 225 4.00 -7.13 14.86
C THR A 225 4.22 -6.30 13.60
N GLU A 226 3.18 -5.64 13.10
CA GLU A 226 3.23 -4.69 11.99
C GLU A 226 4.36 -3.68 12.15
N LYS A 227 4.42 -2.99 13.29
CA LYS A 227 5.45 -1.98 13.59
C LYS A 227 6.85 -2.59 13.57
N ARG A 228 7.05 -3.76 14.18
CA ARG A 228 8.36 -4.43 14.21
C ARG A 228 8.77 -4.96 12.85
N ASN A 229 7.82 -5.25 11.97
CA ASN A 229 8.09 -5.54 10.57
C ASN A 229 8.52 -4.27 9.83
N PHE A 230 7.90 -3.10 10.08
CA PHE A 230 8.35 -1.81 9.53
C PHE A 230 9.80 -1.52 9.94
N GLU A 231 10.12 -1.63 11.22
CA GLU A 231 11.47 -1.44 11.75
C GLU A 231 12.47 -2.42 11.13
N THR A 232 12.06 -3.68 10.88
CA THR A 232 12.92 -4.69 10.24
C THR A 232 13.22 -4.34 8.79
N ILE A 233 12.24 -3.85 8.03
CA ILE A 233 12.45 -3.42 6.63
C ILE A 233 13.37 -2.21 6.58
N LEU A 234 13.15 -1.20 7.42
CA LEU A 234 14.03 -0.03 7.51
C LEU A 234 15.47 -0.44 7.82
N HIS A 235 15.66 -1.36 8.77
CA HIS A 235 16.98 -1.90 9.08
C HIS A 235 17.59 -2.68 7.90
N ALA A 236 16.81 -3.46 7.17
CA ALA A 236 17.30 -4.20 6.00
C ALA A 236 17.75 -3.26 4.86
N ILE A 237 17.07 -2.13 4.67
CA ILE A 237 17.47 -1.09 3.72
C ILE A 237 18.76 -0.42 4.20
N SER A 238 18.80 0.07 5.45
CA SER A 238 19.95 0.74 6.07
C SER A 238 21.22 -0.14 6.06
N SER A 239 21.07 -1.43 6.34
CA SER A 239 22.22 -2.38 6.29
C SER A 239 22.65 -2.77 4.87
N GLY A 240 21.95 -2.34 3.82
CA GLY A 240 22.21 -2.74 2.44
C GLY A 240 21.77 -4.18 2.10
N SER A 241 21.10 -4.87 3.02
CA SER A 241 20.58 -6.22 2.79
C SER A 241 19.36 -6.23 1.84
N LEU A 242 18.70 -5.10 1.68
CA LEU A 242 17.58 -4.87 0.78
C LEU A 242 17.83 -3.60 -0.06
N ASP A 243 18.05 -3.78 -1.35
CA ASP A 243 18.17 -2.67 -2.31
C ASP A 243 16.80 -2.39 -2.94
N VAL A 244 16.17 -1.31 -2.50
CA VAL A 244 14.90 -0.83 -3.05
C VAL A 244 15.08 0.31 -4.04
N LYS A 245 16.20 1.03 -3.98
CA LYS A 245 16.48 2.17 -4.85
C LYS A 245 16.42 1.81 -6.33
N SER A 246 17.00 0.67 -6.68
CA SER A 246 16.98 0.16 -8.06
C SER A 246 15.60 -0.33 -8.53
N LEU A 247 14.62 -0.45 -7.64
CA LEU A 247 13.24 -0.80 -7.98
C LEU A 247 12.38 0.42 -8.32
N ILE A 248 12.86 1.63 -8.05
CA ILE A 248 12.16 2.87 -8.38
C ILE A 248 12.28 3.07 -9.90
N THR A 249 11.16 2.97 -10.59
CA THR A 249 11.09 3.16 -12.05
C THR A 249 10.59 4.53 -12.44
N GLU A 250 9.88 5.20 -11.54
CA GLU A 250 9.26 6.49 -11.79
C GLU A 250 9.25 7.34 -10.52
N GLU A 251 9.54 8.64 -10.69
CA GLU A 251 9.36 9.65 -9.65
C GLU A 251 8.57 10.80 -10.27
N VAL A 252 7.41 11.12 -9.69
CA VAL A 252 6.44 12.05 -10.27
C VAL A 252 5.98 13.03 -9.20
N ASP A 253 5.92 14.30 -9.53
CA ASP A 253 5.35 15.32 -8.65
C ASP A 253 3.83 15.17 -8.51
N LEU A 254 3.26 15.57 -7.37
CA LEU A 254 1.83 15.42 -7.11
C LEU A 254 0.94 16.04 -8.20
N VAL A 255 1.39 17.14 -8.81
CA VAL A 255 0.63 17.83 -9.88
C VAL A 255 0.42 16.91 -11.10
N ASP A 256 1.38 16.02 -11.36
CA ASP A 256 1.40 15.10 -12.50
C ASP A 256 0.95 13.67 -12.11
N TYR A 257 0.23 13.52 -11.00
CA TYR A 257 -0.22 12.23 -10.45
C TYR A 257 -0.93 11.31 -11.47
N GLU A 258 -1.53 11.88 -12.51
CA GLU A 258 -2.20 11.14 -13.57
C GLU A 258 -1.24 10.26 -14.38
N GLU A 259 0.05 10.59 -14.42
CA GLU A 259 1.08 9.75 -15.07
C GLU A 259 1.23 8.38 -14.39
N ILE A 260 0.97 8.32 -13.08
CA ILE A 260 1.00 7.07 -12.30
C ILE A 260 -0.40 6.43 -12.30
N TYR A 261 -1.43 7.18 -11.89
CA TYR A 261 -2.77 6.63 -11.67
C TYR A 261 -3.59 6.46 -12.96
N GLY A 262 -3.22 7.13 -14.05
CA GLY A 262 -3.88 7.00 -15.36
C GLY A 262 -3.59 5.67 -16.04
N ASP A 263 -2.41 5.09 -15.83
CA ASP A 263 -2.02 3.77 -16.33
C ASP A 263 -1.16 2.98 -15.32
N MET A 264 -1.81 2.46 -14.29
CA MET A 264 -1.17 1.63 -13.25
C MET A 264 -0.64 0.28 -13.77
N ARG A 265 -0.87 -0.07 -15.03
CA ARG A 265 -0.37 -1.29 -15.67
C ARG A 265 0.68 -1.01 -16.72
N LYS A 266 1.26 0.18 -16.71
CA LYS A 266 2.31 0.59 -17.63
C LYS A 266 3.42 -0.45 -17.67
N LYS A 267 3.72 -0.92 -18.87
CA LYS A 267 4.74 -1.94 -19.08
C LYS A 267 6.10 -1.42 -18.59
N GLY A 268 6.77 -2.21 -17.76
CA GLY A 268 8.09 -1.88 -17.21
C GLY A 268 8.04 -1.12 -15.88
N SER A 269 6.90 -0.67 -15.40
CA SER A 269 6.77 -0.05 -14.08
C SER A 269 6.88 -1.12 -12.97
N ILE A 270 7.74 -0.89 -11.99
CA ILE A 270 7.90 -1.72 -10.77
C ILE A 270 7.41 -0.93 -9.56
N ALA A 271 7.95 0.27 -9.34
CA ALA A 271 7.57 1.15 -8.26
C ALA A 271 7.61 2.61 -8.72
N SER A 272 6.57 3.36 -8.35
CA SER A 272 6.46 4.79 -8.61
C SER A 272 6.44 5.55 -7.29
N ILE A 273 7.22 6.61 -7.19
CA ILE A 273 7.24 7.53 -6.04
C ILE A 273 6.46 8.79 -6.41
N LEU A 274 5.49 9.15 -5.58
CA LEU A 274 4.75 10.40 -5.71
C LEU A 274 5.32 11.42 -4.73
N ARG A 275 5.86 12.52 -5.24
CA ARG A 275 6.45 13.61 -4.44
C ARG A 275 5.40 14.65 -4.11
N PHE A 276 5.25 14.93 -2.83
CA PHE A 276 4.41 16.00 -2.34
C PHE A 276 5.23 17.30 -2.20
N PRO A 277 4.65 18.49 -2.51
CA PRO A 277 5.36 19.74 -2.39
C PRO A 277 5.76 20.03 -0.91
N ALA A 278 6.99 20.53 -0.71
CA ALA A 278 7.50 20.83 0.63
C ALA A 278 6.77 21.98 1.31
N ASP A 279 6.18 22.89 0.53
CA ASP A 279 5.58 24.15 0.99
C ASP A 279 4.06 24.07 1.13
N SER A 280 3.50 22.86 1.24
CA SER A 280 2.06 22.67 1.35
C SER A 280 1.50 23.40 2.56
N LYS A 281 0.61 24.36 2.30
CA LYS A 281 -0.18 25.01 3.35
C LYS A 281 -1.45 24.20 3.56
N MET A 282 -1.79 23.92 4.81
CA MET A 282 -3.09 23.37 5.15
C MET A 282 -4.17 24.41 4.87
N GLU A 283 -4.73 24.40 3.68
CA GLU A 283 -5.86 25.24 3.32
C GLU A 283 -7.15 24.49 3.60
N SER A 284 -7.98 25.05 4.48
CA SER A 284 -9.30 24.47 4.77
C SER A 284 -10.33 24.76 3.68
N VAL A 285 -10.03 25.68 2.77
CA VAL A 285 -10.90 26.07 1.64
C VAL A 285 -10.19 25.84 0.32
N VAL A 286 -10.85 25.15 -0.62
CA VAL A 286 -10.35 24.93 -1.97
C VAL A 286 -11.35 25.54 -2.96
N SER A 287 -10.88 26.47 -3.81
CA SER A 287 -11.67 26.99 -4.92
C SER A 287 -11.90 25.94 -6.01
N ILE A 288 -13.14 25.81 -6.48
CA ILE A 288 -13.57 24.80 -7.44
C ILE A 288 -13.78 25.40 -8.85
N GLY A 289 -12.79 26.10 -9.36
CA GLY A 289 -12.83 26.69 -10.70
C GLY A 289 -13.41 28.11 -10.76
N ASN A 290 -13.58 28.62 -11.99
CA ASN A 290 -13.91 30.03 -12.25
C ASN A 290 -15.42 30.38 -12.14
N ASN A 291 -16.20 29.61 -11.41
CA ASN A 291 -17.61 29.93 -11.20
C ASN A 291 -17.76 31.07 -10.17
N THR A 292 -17.39 32.27 -10.56
CA THR A 292 -17.74 33.47 -9.80
C THR A 292 -19.17 33.86 -10.12
N PHE A 293 -20.07 33.71 -9.18
CA PHE A 293 -21.41 34.27 -9.31
C PHE A 293 -21.32 35.77 -9.24
N VAL A 294 -21.92 36.46 -10.22
CA VAL A 294 -22.09 37.93 -10.18
C VAL A 294 -22.80 38.31 -8.89
N SER A 295 -22.37 39.41 -8.26
CA SER A 295 -22.90 39.90 -6.97
C SER A 295 -24.42 39.89 -6.92
N GLY A 296 -25.03 39.27 -5.91
CA GLY A 296 -26.44 39.15 -5.68
C GLY A 296 -26.75 38.31 -4.47
N LYS A 297 -27.94 38.49 -3.89
CA LYS A 297 -28.44 37.74 -2.72
C LYS A 297 -28.70 36.25 -3.08
N GLY A 298 -28.71 35.38 -2.09
CA GLY A 298 -29.14 33.97 -2.23
C GLY A 298 -27.97 32.99 -2.44
N LYS A 299 -26.78 33.29 -1.93
CA LYS A 299 -25.65 32.33 -1.89
C LYS A 299 -25.83 31.35 -0.74
N ILE A 300 -25.70 30.06 -1.03
CA ILE A 300 -25.96 28.97 -0.11
C ILE A 300 -24.65 28.31 0.31
N GLY A 301 -24.47 28.11 1.62
CA GLY A 301 -23.47 27.20 2.18
C GLY A 301 -24.11 25.89 2.62
N ILE A 302 -23.53 24.77 2.27
CA ILE A 302 -24.04 23.44 2.63
C ILE A 302 -23.05 22.76 3.56
N ILE A 303 -23.49 22.39 4.75
CA ILE A 303 -22.72 21.59 5.73
C ILE A 303 -23.23 20.17 5.69
N GLY A 304 -22.38 19.28 5.14
CA GLY A 304 -22.70 17.88 4.88
C GLY A 304 -22.65 17.56 3.39
N ALA A 305 -21.80 16.60 3.01
CA ALA A 305 -21.61 16.16 1.61
C ALA A 305 -21.87 14.64 1.49
N GLY A 306 -22.92 14.18 2.18
CA GLY A 306 -23.34 12.79 2.19
C GLY A 306 -24.22 12.38 1.00
N ASN A 307 -24.70 11.14 1.02
CA ASN A 307 -25.55 10.58 -0.03
C ASN A 307 -26.86 11.35 -0.19
N TYR A 308 -27.48 11.79 0.91
CA TYR A 308 -28.71 12.57 0.86
C TYR A 308 -28.51 13.91 0.15
N THR A 309 -27.45 14.63 0.53
CA THR A 309 -27.07 15.89 -0.15
C THR A 309 -26.86 15.69 -1.64
N SER A 310 -26.09 14.67 -1.99
CA SER A 310 -25.75 14.38 -3.41
C SER A 310 -26.94 13.93 -4.24
N ALA A 311 -27.82 13.07 -3.69
CA ALA A 311 -28.93 12.45 -4.43
C ALA A 311 -30.20 13.29 -4.44
N MET A 312 -30.45 14.05 -3.38
CA MET A 312 -31.73 14.78 -3.21
C MET A 312 -31.53 16.30 -3.22
N VAL A 313 -30.63 16.83 -2.37
CA VAL A 313 -30.54 18.30 -2.19
C VAL A 313 -29.95 18.97 -3.42
N ILE A 314 -28.82 18.49 -3.94
CA ILE A 314 -28.15 19.10 -5.11
C ILE A 314 -29.05 19.13 -6.35
N PRO A 315 -29.75 18.05 -6.75
CA PRO A 315 -30.65 18.09 -7.88
C PRO A 315 -31.83 19.08 -7.71
N CYS A 316 -32.33 19.24 -6.46
CA CYS A 316 -33.40 20.22 -6.17
C CYS A 316 -32.89 21.66 -6.29
N LEU A 317 -31.68 21.92 -5.73
CA LEU A 317 -31.04 23.24 -5.81
C LEU A 317 -30.65 23.60 -7.25
N ALA A 318 -30.20 22.63 -8.03
CA ALA A 318 -29.91 22.83 -9.45
C ALA A 318 -31.20 23.23 -10.28
N LYS A 319 -32.32 22.57 -10.01
CA LYS A 319 -33.62 22.94 -10.62
C LYS A 319 -34.07 24.35 -10.22
N ALA A 320 -33.74 24.78 -9.02
CA ALA A 320 -34.05 26.11 -8.51
C ALA A 320 -33.01 27.17 -8.95
N HIS A 321 -32.01 26.79 -9.76
CA HIS A 321 -30.90 27.67 -10.15
C HIS A 321 -30.20 28.33 -8.96
N ALA A 322 -30.12 27.61 -7.84
CA ALA A 322 -29.52 28.10 -6.61
C ALA A 322 -27.99 28.27 -6.74
N ARG A 323 -27.47 29.31 -6.10
CA ARG A 323 -26.04 29.64 -6.10
C ARG A 323 -25.37 29.00 -4.88
N ILE A 324 -24.61 27.92 -5.07
CA ILE A 324 -23.91 27.24 -3.98
C ILE A 324 -22.52 27.84 -3.87
N LYS A 325 -22.24 28.59 -2.79
CA LYS A 325 -20.91 29.16 -2.54
C LYS A 325 -19.98 28.14 -1.91
N TYR A 326 -20.47 27.37 -0.94
CA TYR A 326 -19.66 26.37 -0.23
C TYR A 326 -20.39 25.04 -0.11
N ILE A 327 -19.58 23.97 -0.17
CA ILE A 327 -19.97 22.66 0.37
C ILE A 327 -18.89 22.24 1.38
N ALA A 328 -19.31 21.83 2.59
CA ALA A 328 -18.43 21.41 3.67
C ALA A 328 -18.57 19.92 3.98
N SER A 329 -17.45 19.27 4.29
CA SER A 329 -17.41 17.95 4.94
C SER A 329 -16.15 17.81 5.80
N ALA A 330 -16.23 17.08 6.91
CA ALA A 330 -15.13 16.98 7.89
C ALA A 330 -13.78 16.54 7.28
N GLN A 331 -13.78 15.69 6.27
CA GLN A 331 -12.57 15.22 5.59
C GLN A 331 -12.26 15.96 4.27
N GLY A 332 -13.08 16.92 3.86
CA GLY A 332 -12.88 17.75 2.67
C GLY A 332 -13.10 17.05 1.32
N LEU A 333 -12.71 15.79 1.15
CA LEU A 333 -12.75 15.09 -0.14
C LEU A 333 -14.17 14.97 -0.72
N SER A 334 -15.14 14.54 0.07
CA SER A 334 -16.55 14.43 -0.36
C SER A 334 -17.12 15.80 -0.71
N ALA A 335 -16.75 16.84 0.06
CA ALA A 335 -17.13 18.22 -0.26
C ALA A 335 -16.56 18.67 -1.60
N LYS A 336 -15.28 18.40 -1.87
CA LYS A 336 -14.61 18.77 -3.13
C LYS A 336 -15.24 18.09 -4.34
N ILE A 337 -15.51 16.79 -4.25
CA ILE A 337 -16.18 16.01 -5.32
C ILE A 337 -17.58 16.55 -5.60
N LEU A 338 -18.36 16.76 -4.52
CA LEU A 338 -19.73 17.24 -4.65
C LEU A 338 -19.79 18.69 -5.14
N ALA A 339 -18.89 19.55 -4.70
CA ALA A 339 -18.77 20.94 -5.12
C ALA A 339 -18.49 21.04 -6.63
N ARG A 340 -17.55 20.22 -7.15
CA ARG A 340 -17.30 20.14 -8.60
C ARG A 340 -18.55 19.71 -9.37
N LYS A 341 -19.25 18.66 -8.91
CA LYS A 341 -20.48 18.16 -9.54
C LYS A 341 -21.61 19.17 -9.50
N ALA A 342 -21.72 19.92 -8.42
CA ALA A 342 -22.78 20.91 -8.20
C ALA A 342 -22.48 22.30 -8.79
N GLY A 343 -21.28 22.54 -9.30
CA GLY A 343 -20.84 23.87 -9.76
C GLY A 343 -20.70 24.90 -8.62
N ALA A 344 -20.37 24.45 -7.40
CA ALA A 344 -20.14 25.34 -6.26
C ALA A 344 -18.84 26.13 -6.43
N GLU A 345 -18.76 27.30 -5.82
CA GLU A 345 -17.52 28.12 -5.86
C GLU A 345 -16.38 27.46 -5.07
N ASN A 346 -16.67 26.94 -3.87
CA ASN A 346 -15.67 26.43 -2.94
C ASN A 346 -16.09 25.12 -2.30
N ALA A 347 -15.09 24.33 -1.90
CA ALA A 347 -15.22 23.23 -0.96
C ALA A 347 -14.42 23.53 0.30
N THR A 348 -14.91 23.07 1.47
CA THR A 348 -14.17 23.29 2.73
C THR A 348 -14.23 22.06 3.65
N SER A 349 -13.16 21.88 4.45
CA SER A 349 -13.13 20.94 5.56
C SER A 349 -13.53 21.55 6.89
N ASP A 350 -13.63 22.89 6.96
CA ASP A 350 -14.05 23.64 8.14
C ASP A 350 -15.34 24.41 7.86
N TYR A 351 -16.46 23.96 8.45
CA TYR A 351 -17.76 24.61 8.30
C TYR A 351 -17.80 26.06 8.84
N GLN A 352 -16.86 26.42 9.69
CA GLN A 352 -16.75 27.79 10.23
C GLN A 352 -16.48 28.80 9.10
N ASN A 353 -15.84 28.39 8.02
CA ASN A 353 -15.64 29.24 6.85
C ASN A 353 -16.98 29.65 6.20
N ILE A 354 -18.00 28.78 6.26
CA ILE A 354 -19.35 29.08 5.79
C ILE A 354 -20.05 30.07 6.73
N LEU A 355 -19.96 29.83 8.04
CA LEU A 355 -20.67 30.65 9.03
C LEU A 355 -20.09 32.06 9.17
N LYS A 356 -18.81 32.24 8.87
CA LYS A 356 -18.10 33.53 8.95
C LYS A 356 -18.12 34.34 7.66
N ASP A 357 -18.51 33.74 6.55
CA ASP A 357 -18.53 34.42 5.26
C ASP A 357 -19.78 35.30 5.13
N PRO A 358 -19.61 36.65 5.08
CA PRO A 358 -20.73 37.57 5.00
C PRO A 358 -21.51 37.50 3.69
N GLU A 359 -20.99 36.81 2.69
CA GLU A 359 -21.68 36.61 1.42
C GLU A 359 -22.57 35.34 1.40
N VAL A 360 -22.59 34.55 2.47
CA VAL A 360 -23.47 33.40 2.60
C VAL A 360 -24.77 33.85 3.25
N ASP A 361 -25.85 33.80 2.49
CA ASP A 361 -27.19 34.22 2.95
C ASP A 361 -27.98 33.09 3.64
N LEU A 362 -27.70 31.83 3.29
CA LEU A 362 -28.41 30.66 3.80
C LEU A 362 -27.43 29.53 4.06
N VAL A 363 -27.58 28.91 5.22
CA VAL A 363 -26.83 27.70 5.60
C VAL A 363 -27.79 26.50 5.65
N MET A 364 -27.47 25.45 4.93
CA MET A 364 -28.19 24.18 4.97
C MET A 364 -27.30 23.15 5.66
N VAL A 365 -27.84 22.44 6.66
CA VAL A 365 -27.17 21.34 7.36
C VAL A 365 -27.89 20.04 6.96
N THR A 366 -27.10 19.06 6.43
CA THR A 366 -27.65 17.82 5.84
C THR A 366 -26.94 16.57 6.34
#